data_f94b76b7edb00baee53e4dfce70ef9c3
#
_entry.id   f94b76b7edb00baee53e4dfce70ef9c3
#
_cell.length_a   1.000
_cell.length_b   1.000
_cell.length_c   1.000
_cell.angle_alpha   90.00
_cell.angle_beta   90.00
_cell.angle_gamma   90.00
#
_symmetry.space_group_name_H-M   'P 1'
#
loop_
_entity.id
_entity.type
_entity.pdbx_description
1 polymer ?
#
loop_
_entity_poly.entity_id
_entity_poly.type
_entity_poly.pdbx_seq_one_letter_code
_entity_poly.pdbx_strand_id
1 'polypeptide(L)'
;PFFCNYCNRENSFGLKFRNQSPEYVVDHIQYLHSEYGIEELTFYDDVMTLNRKATMDLMDALHPKKLGFKMSWDAETRVDLVDKELLLAMKEAGCRMMSYGIEHGEFIQEIKGGNATLEQSEKAVKWAHEAKIQTAGYFMIGLPNETPKTIRKTIDFAKKLDCTYATFSITMPFPGNKLYDEAVKSGLIQLDDTWEKFVYGGVGAGGIQAPVLTTESLAASDLEYWTKKAF
;
A
#
# COMPACT_ATOMS: atom_id res chain seq x y z
N PRO A 1 1.47 14.10 3.43
CA PRO A 1 1.03 14.70 4.69
C PRO A 1 0.95 13.68 5.84
N PHE A 2 1.33 12.41 5.63
CA PHE A 2 1.36 11.36 6.65
C PHE A 2 2.80 11.06 7.06
N PHE A 3 3.00 10.78 8.35
CA PHE A 3 4.30 10.51 8.96
C PHE A 3 4.38 9.04 9.37
N CYS A 4 4.21 8.12 8.39
CA CYS A 4 4.42 6.69 8.62
C CYS A 4 5.91 6.47 8.95
N ASN A 5 6.22 5.81 10.06
CA ASN A 5 7.58 5.69 10.59
C ASN A 5 8.54 4.89 9.68
N TYR A 6 8.01 4.05 8.80
CA TYR A 6 8.76 3.21 7.86
C TYR A 6 8.87 3.80 6.45
N CYS A 7 8.15 4.90 6.17
CA CYS A 7 8.05 5.46 4.82
C CYS A 7 9.12 6.51 4.58
N ASN A 8 9.75 6.48 3.41
CA ASN A 8 10.78 7.44 3.01
C ASN A 8 10.27 8.54 2.07
N ARG A 9 8.96 8.68 1.92
CA ARG A 9 8.31 9.58 0.98
C ARG A 9 8.68 11.06 1.21
N GLU A 10 8.79 11.48 2.48
CA GLU A 10 9.13 12.85 2.83
C GLU A 10 10.46 13.28 2.19
N ASN A 11 11.45 12.38 2.20
CA ASN A 11 12.77 12.62 1.63
C ASN A 11 12.79 12.53 0.09
N SER A 12 11.85 11.80 -0.51
CA SER A 12 11.81 11.59 -1.98
C SER A 12 10.99 12.66 -2.69
N PHE A 13 9.80 12.96 -2.21
CA PHE A 13 8.84 13.85 -2.90
C PHE A 13 8.43 15.08 -2.10
N GLY A 14 8.85 15.18 -0.84
CA GLY A 14 8.46 16.23 0.10
C GLY A 14 7.01 16.09 0.56
N LEU A 15 6.56 17.09 1.33
CA LEU A 15 5.24 17.05 1.99
C LEU A 15 4.14 17.78 1.20
N LYS A 16 4.50 18.47 0.12
CA LYS A 16 3.53 19.26 -0.66
C LYS A 16 2.73 18.33 -1.59
N PHE A 17 1.41 18.32 -1.43
CA PHE A 17 0.53 17.65 -2.38
C PHE A 17 0.56 18.35 -3.75
N ARG A 18 0.68 17.58 -4.79
CA ARG A 18 0.60 17.98 -6.20
C ARG A 18 -0.20 16.93 -6.95
N ASN A 19 -1.07 17.36 -7.83
CA ASN A 19 -1.80 16.48 -8.74
C ASN A 19 -1.89 17.14 -10.12
N GLN A 20 -2.05 16.33 -11.12
CA GLN A 20 -2.41 16.77 -12.47
C GLN A 20 -3.89 17.15 -12.51
N SER A 21 -4.29 18.00 -13.43
CA SER A 21 -5.71 18.26 -13.64
C SER A 21 -6.40 17.05 -14.30
N PRO A 22 -7.71 16.84 -14.06
CA PRO A 22 -8.45 15.76 -14.71
C PRO A 22 -8.34 15.79 -16.24
N GLU A 23 -8.37 16.99 -16.83
CA GLU A 23 -8.26 17.17 -18.28
C GLU A 23 -6.89 16.67 -18.79
N TYR A 24 -5.81 17.03 -18.13
CA TYR A 24 -4.47 16.56 -18.50
C TYR A 24 -4.36 15.03 -18.44
N VAL A 25 -4.92 14.40 -17.39
CA VAL A 25 -4.91 12.94 -17.25
C VAL A 25 -5.74 12.29 -18.36
N VAL A 26 -6.92 12.83 -18.65
CA VAL A 26 -7.80 12.34 -19.75
C VAL A 26 -7.10 12.44 -21.10
N ASP A 27 -6.53 13.59 -21.43
CA ASP A 27 -5.82 13.80 -22.69
C ASP A 27 -4.67 12.80 -22.85
N HIS A 28 -3.92 12.54 -21.77
CA HIS A 28 -2.84 11.57 -21.79
C HIS A 28 -3.36 10.12 -21.97
N ILE A 29 -4.42 9.73 -21.29
CA ILE A 29 -5.05 8.42 -21.46
C ILE A 29 -5.61 8.25 -22.88
N GLN A 30 -6.27 9.26 -23.41
CA GLN A 30 -6.78 9.23 -24.80
C GLN A 30 -5.64 9.09 -25.81
N TYR A 31 -4.54 9.80 -25.61
CA TYR A 31 -3.34 9.64 -26.43
C TYR A 31 -2.81 8.20 -26.36
N LEU A 32 -2.62 7.64 -25.17
CA LEU A 32 -2.13 6.27 -24.99
C LEU A 32 -3.08 5.23 -25.62
N HIS A 33 -4.38 5.44 -25.49
CA HIS A 33 -5.38 4.57 -26.10
C HIS A 33 -5.35 4.64 -27.63
N SER A 34 -5.32 5.85 -28.20
CA SER A 34 -5.35 6.03 -29.67
C SER A 34 -4.07 5.56 -30.36
N GLU A 35 -2.90 5.83 -29.77
CA GLU A 35 -1.61 5.50 -30.38
C GLU A 35 -1.14 4.08 -30.12
N TYR A 36 -1.47 3.52 -28.94
CA TYR A 36 -0.93 2.23 -28.51
C TYR A 36 -1.99 1.18 -28.16
N GLY A 37 -3.27 1.52 -28.25
CA GLY A 37 -4.37 0.60 -27.94
C GLY A 37 -4.44 0.21 -26.46
N ILE A 38 -3.95 1.06 -25.55
CA ILE A 38 -3.97 0.76 -24.10
C ILE A 38 -5.41 0.73 -23.59
N GLU A 39 -5.79 -0.35 -22.90
CA GLU A 39 -7.10 -0.55 -22.28
C GLU A 39 -7.01 -0.74 -20.76
N GLU A 40 -5.80 -0.93 -20.23
CA GLU A 40 -5.53 -1.07 -18.81
C GLU A 40 -4.38 -0.16 -18.36
N LEU A 41 -4.46 0.39 -17.16
CA LEU A 41 -3.39 1.18 -16.57
C LEU A 41 -3.34 1.03 -15.04
N THR A 42 -2.21 1.40 -14.46
CA THR A 42 -2.04 1.51 -13.01
C THR A 42 -1.68 2.94 -12.65
N PHE A 43 -2.41 3.54 -11.72
CA PHE A 43 -2.03 4.81 -11.10
C PHE A 43 -1.00 4.54 -9.99
N TYR A 44 0.22 5.01 -10.19
CA TYR A 44 1.33 4.86 -9.24
C TYR A 44 1.44 6.04 -8.25
N ASP A 45 0.29 6.61 -7.90
CA ASP A 45 0.22 7.62 -6.86
C ASP A 45 0.39 6.96 -5.48
N ASP A 46 1.27 7.47 -4.61
CA ASP A 46 1.45 6.94 -3.25
C ASP A 46 0.14 6.85 -2.45
N VAL A 47 -0.79 7.77 -2.71
CA VAL A 47 -2.11 7.80 -2.09
C VAL A 47 -3.10 8.44 -3.08
N MET A 48 -3.71 7.65 -3.94
CA MET A 48 -4.63 8.13 -4.99
C MET A 48 -5.77 8.98 -4.46
N THR A 49 -6.31 8.65 -3.30
CA THR A 49 -7.50 9.31 -2.72
C THR A 49 -7.16 10.40 -1.70
N LEU A 50 -5.93 10.92 -1.70
CA LEU A 50 -5.47 11.90 -0.71
C LEU A 50 -6.33 13.17 -0.67
N ASN A 51 -6.76 13.65 -1.82
CA ASN A 51 -7.68 14.77 -1.94
C ASN A 51 -8.99 14.29 -2.56
N ARG A 52 -9.98 14.04 -1.69
CA ARG A 52 -11.28 13.48 -2.09
C ARG A 52 -11.93 14.25 -3.25
N LYS A 53 -11.90 15.60 -3.20
CA LYS A 53 -12.50 16.41 -4.26
C LYS A 53 -11.79 16.19 -5.60
N ALA A 54 -10.46 16.29 -5.61
CA ALA A 54 -9.68 16.08 -6.84
C ALA A 54 -9.87 14.65 -7.39
N THR A 55 -9.98 13.66 -6.51
CA THR A 55 -10.26 12.28 -6.92
C THR A 55 -11.66 12.16 -7.54
N MET A 56 -12.70 12.74 -6.93
CA MET A 56 -14.06 12.72 -7.50
C MET A 56 -14.11 13.43 -8.85
N ASP A 57 -13.45 14.58 -9.00
CA ASP A 57 -13.38 15.32 -10.27
C ASP A 57 -12.71 14.46 -11.37
N LEU A 58 -11.64 13.71 -11.01
CA LEU A 58 -10.99 12.77 -11.91
C LEU A 58 -11.89 11.58 -12.25
N MET A 59 -12.61 10.99 -11.29
CA MET A 59 -13.55 9.89 -11.56
C MET A 59 -14.66 10.32 -12.54
N ASP A 60 -15.18 11.52 -12.36
CA ASP A 60 -16.17 12.10 -13.28
C ASP A 60 -15.60 12.27 -14.70
N ALA A 61 -14.34 12.69 -14.83
CA ALA A 61 -13.67 12.83 -16.13
C ALA A 61 -13.34 11.47 -16.78
N LEU A 62 -12.96 10.46 -16.00
CA LEU A 62 -12.66 9.11 -16.46
C LEU A 62 -13.90 8.25 -16.73
N HIS A 63 -15.10 8.74 -16.39
CA HIS A 63 -16.32 8.00 -16.65
C HIS A 63 -16.44 7.67 -18.15
N PRO A 64 -16.75 6.41 -18.55
CA PRO A 64 -16.71 5.97 -19.96
C PRO A 64 -17.54 6.83 -20.92
N LYS A 65 -18.63 7.45 -20.45
CA LYS A 65 -19.44 8.37 -21.26
C LYS A 65 -18.72 9.69 -21.62
N LYS A 66 -17.75 10.11 -20.80
CA LYS A 66 -16.93 11.32 -21.03
C LYS A 66 -15.63 10.98 -21.71
N LEU A 67 -14.98 9.89 -21.26
CA LEU A 67 -13.75 9.40 -21.86
C LEU A 67 -13.92 8.92 -23.31
N GLY A 68 -15.09 8.37 -23.64
CA GLY A 68 -15.44 7.85 -24.97
C GLY A 68 -15.20 6.35 -25.13
N PHE A 69 -14.52 5.70 -24.20
CA PHE A 69 -14.24 4.27 -24.17
C PHE A 69 -14.17 3.77 -22.74
N LYS A 70 -14.05 2.44 -22.54
CA LYS A 70 -13.86 1.84 -21.23
C LYS A 70 -12.36 1.67 -20.98
N MET A 71 -11.90 2.15 -19.82
CA MET A 71 -10.56 1.93 -19.31
C MET A 71 -10.65 1.12 -18.04
N SER A 72 -9.83 0.08 -17.91
CA SER A 72 -9.65 -0.67 -16.66
C SER A 72 -8.44 -0.12 -15.92
N TRP A 73 -8.53 0.07 -14.61
CA TRP A 73 -7.40 0.58 -13.86
C TRP A 73 -7.38 0.10 -12.40
N ASP A 74 -6.19 0.18 -11.82
CA ASP A 74 -5.91 -0.07 -10.41
C ASP A 74 -5.07 1.05 -9.80
N ALA A 75 -5.15 1.18 -8.47
CA ALA A 75 -4.42 2.20 -7.72
C ALA A 75 -4.21 1.77 -6.27
N GLU A 76 -3.40 2.56 -5.57
CA GLU A 76 -3.07 2.36 -4.16
C GLU A 76 -3.59 3.50 -3.30
N THR A 77 -4.00 3.19 -2.08
CA THR A 77 -4.40 4.20 -1.11
C THR A 77 -4.37 3.69 0.33
N ARG A 78 -4.74 4.58 1.26
CA ARG A 78 -4.92 4.28 2.68
C ARG A 78 -6.39 3.93 2.96
N VAL A 79 -6.61 3.04 3.91
CA VAL A 79 -7.96 2.60 4.33
C VAL A 79 -8.81 3.71 4.92
N ASP A 80 -8.19 4.74 5.51
CA ASP A 80 -8.88 5.88 6.14
C ASP A 80 -9.22 7.03 5.17
N LEU A 81 -8.94 6.85 3.87
CA LEU A 81 -9.18 7.84 2.83
C LEU A 81 -10.18 7.39 1.76
N VAL A 82 -10.96 6.38 2.06
CA VAL A 82 -12.04 5.91 1.20
C VAL A 82 -13.37 5.88 1.94
N ASP A 83 -14.43 6.06 1.19
CA ASP A 83 -15.81 5.85 1.62
C ASP A 83 -16.60 5.15 0.53
N LYS A 84 -17.83 4.75 0.84
CA LYS A 84 -18.67 3.98 -0.07
C LYS A 84 -18.99 4.75 -1.36
N GLU A 85 -19.26 6.05 -1.26
CA GLU A 85 -19.60 6.90 -2.42
C GLU A 85 -18.40 7.01 -3.37
N LEU A 86 -17.20 7.27 -2.82
CA LEU A 86 -15.98 7.37 -3.59
C LEU A 86 -15.67 6.06 -4.33
N LEU A 87 -15.76 4.91 -3.64
CA LEU A 87 -15.49 3.61 -4.26
C LEU A 87 -16.53 3.27 -5.36
N LEU A 88 -17.78 3.66 -5.21
CA LEU A 88 -18.77 3.52 -6.28
C LEU A 88 -18.40 4.37 -7.49
N ALA A 89 -18.04 5.64 -7.30
CA ALA A 89 -17.59 6.52 -8.38
C ALA A 89 -16.34 5.97 -9.07
N MET A 90 -15.37 5.45 -8.30
CA MET A 90 -14.18 4.79 -8.84
C MET A 90 -14.55 3.57 -9.69
N LYS A 91 -15.50 2.76 -9.23
CA LYS A 91 -15.99 1.60 -10.02
C LYS A 91 -16.62 2.02 -11.34
N GLU A 92 -17.46 3.03 -11.32
CA GLU A 92 -18.10 3.58 -12.52
C GLU A 92 -17.10 4.16 -13.51
N ALA A 93 -15.98 4.71 -12.99
CA ALA A 93 -14.85 5.20 -13.77
C ALA A 93 -13.89 4.11 -14.27
N GLY A 94 -14.16 2.82 -13.97
CA GLY A 94 -13.39 1.68 -14.46
C GLY A 94 -12.39 1.07 -13.48
N CYS A 95 -12.41 1.46 -12.20
CA CYS A 95 -11.56 0.85 -11.19
C CYS A 95 -11.82 -0.66 -11.08
N ARG A 96 -10.77 -1.44 -11.27
CA ARG A 96 -10.77 -2.89 -11.15
C ARG A 96 -10.31 -3.36 -9.77
N MET A 97 -9.24 -2.74 -9.26
CA MET A 97 -8.62 -3.15 -8.01
C MET A 97 -8.12 -1.93 -7.21
N MET A 98 -8.29 -1.99 -5.91
CA MET A 98 -7.68 -1.06 -4.95
C MET A 98 -6.73 -1.79 -4.02
N SER A 99 -5.51 -1.30 -3.92
CA SER A 99 -4.50 -1.79 -2.99
C SER A 99 -4.47 -0.92 -1.74
N TYR A 100 -4.48 -1.58 -0.59
CA TYR A 100 -4.51 -0.92 0.72
C TYR A 100 -3.27 -1.27 1.54
N GLY A 101 -2.50 -0.26 1.93
CA GLY A 101 -1.50 -0.44 2.97
C GLY A 101 -2.19 -0.64 4.33
N ILE A 102 -2.28 -1.86 4.80
CA ILE A 102 -2.87 -2.24 6.10
C ILE A 102 -1.77 -2.39 7.14
N GLU A 103 -0.64 -2.91 6.72
CA GLU A 103 0.63 -3.10 7.41
C GLU A 103 0.57 -4.14 8.53
N HIS A 104 -0.29 -3.98 9.54
CA HIS A 104 -0.25 -4.83 10.73
C HIS A 104 -1.63 -5.04 11.36
N GLY A 105 -1.86 -6.23 11.92
CA GLY A 105 -3.12 -6.62 12.57
C GLY A 105 -3.29 -6.13 14.00
N GLU A 106 -2.37 -5.33 14.53
CA GLU A 106 -2.43 -4.76 15.88
C GLU A 106 -1.89 -3.32 15.92
N PHE A 107 -0.74 -3.04 15.30
CA PHE A 107 0.00 -1.77 15.44
C PHE A 107 -0.25 -0.77 14.30
N ILE A 108 -1.29 -0.97 13.48
CA ILE A 108 -1.55 -0.13 12.30
C ILE A 108 -1.54 1.37 12.64
N GLN A 109 -2.14 1.76 13.75
CA GLN A 109 -2.27 3.16 14.14
C GLN A 109 -0.94 3.76 14.60
N GLU A 110 -0.11 2.98 15.27
CA GLU A 110 1.22 3.39 15.71
C GLU A 110 2.18 3.56 14.52
N ILE A 111 2.05 2.68 13.51
CA ILE A 111 2.91 2.65 12.34
C ILE A 111 2.55 3.76 11.37
N LYS A 112 1.25 3.93 11.09
CA LYS A 112 0.76 4.83 10.03
C LYS A 112 0.32 6.19 10.55
N GLY A 113 -0.04 6.29 11.81
CA GLY A 113 -0.68 7.48 12.36
C GLY A 113 -2.05 7.77 11.72
N GLY A 114 -2.63 8.90 12.08
CA GLY A 114 -3.93 9.32 11.54
C GLY A 114 -5.09 8.44 12.02
N ASN A 115 -6.07 8.25 11.15
CA ASN A 115 -7.30 7.49 11.43
C ASN A 115 -7.25 6.04 10.89
N ALA A 116 -6.09 5.54 10.48
CA ALA A 116 -5.94 4.17 10.02
C ALA A 116 -6.11 3.21 11.21
N THR A 117 -7.21 2.48 11.25
CA THR A 117 -7.55 1.49 12.27
C THR A 117 -7.91 0.16 11.64
N LEU A 118 -7.92 -0.92 12.44
CA LEU A 118 -8.39 -2.23 11.96
C LEU A 118 -9.85 -2.17 11.53
N GLU A 119 -10.70 -1.46 12.27
CA GLU A 119 -12.10 -1.26 11.91
C GLU A 119 -12.26 -0.50 10.59
N GLN A 120 -11.43 0.51 10.35
CA GLN A 120 -11.43 1.23 9.09
C GLN A 120 -10.97 0.36 7.93
N SER A 121 -10.01 -0.54 8.16
CA SER A 121 -9.58 -1.53 7.17
C SER A 121 -10.72 -2.49 6.80
N GLU A 122 -11.48 -2.98 7.79
CA GLU A 122 -12.65 -3.83 7.56
C GLU A 122 -13.73 -3.10 6.74
N LYS A 123 -14.00 -1.83 7.06
CA LYS A 123 -14.95 -1.01 6.31
C LYS A 123 -14.51 -0.77 4.88
N ALA A 124 -13.24 -0.38 4.68
CA ALA A 124 -12.71 -0.08 3.35
C ALA A 124 -12.79 -1.31 2.41
N VAL A 125 -12.36 -2.49 2.89
CA VAL A 125 -12.43 -3.74 2.12
C VAL A 125 -13.88 -4.13 1.83
N LYS A 126 -14.77 -4.05 2.84
CA LYS A 126 -16.20 -4.33 2.66
C LYS A 126 -16.84 -3.43 1.61
N TRP A 127 -16.60 -2.12 1.66
CA TRP A 127 -17.16 -1.16 0.71
C TRP A 127 -16.62 -1.38 -0.71
N ALA A 128 -15.34 -1.76 -0.84
CA ALA A 128 -14.77 -2.13 -2.13
C ALA A 128 -15.46 -3.36 -2.72
N HIS A 129 -15.68 -4.40 -1.92
CA HIS A 129 -16.41 -5.61 -2.35
C HIS A 129 -17.87 -5.29 -2.73
N GLU A 130 -18.57 -4.47 -1.94
CA GLU A 130 -19.92 -4.02 -2.29
C GLU A 130 -19.95 -3.25 -3.62
N ALA A 131 -18.91 -2.48 -3.93
CA ALA A 131 -18.72 -1.80 -5.21
C ALA A 131 -18.19 -2.73 -6.33
N LYS A 132 -17.94 -4.02 -6.05
CA LYS A 132 -17.33 -4.98 -6.99
C LYS A 132 -15.94 -4.58 -7.47
N ILE A 133 -15.16 -3.98 -6.59
CA ILE A 133 -13.75 -3.68 -6.77
C ILE A 133 -12.94 -4.78 -6.06
N GLN A 134 -11.97 -5.37 -6.75
CA GLN A 134 -11.01 -6.28 -6.14
C GLN A 134 -10.13 -5.53 -5.13
N THR A 135 -9.62 -6.24 -4.14
CA THR A 135 -8.80 -5.63 -3.09
C THR A 135 -7.48 -6.36 -2.94
N ALA A 136 -6.39 -5.61 -2.77
CA ALA A 136 -5.11 -6.14 -2.33
C ALA A 136 -4.74 -5.52 -0.97
N GLY A 137 -4.44 -6.35 0.01
CA GLY A 137 -3.96 -5.93 1.32
C GLY A 137 -2.46 -6.11 1.44
N TYR A 138 -1.72 -5.04 1.77
CA TYR A 138 -0.29 -5.10 2.03
C TYR A 138 -0.04 -5.16 3.53
N PHE A 139 0.76 -6.13 3.96
CA PHE A 139 1.10 -6.40 5.36
C PHE A 139 2.61 -6.44 5.56
N MET A 140 3.06 -6.04 6.73
CA MET A 140 4.47 -6.07 7.13
C MET A 140 4.68 -7.06 8.27
N ILE A 141 5.82 -7.75 8.25
CA ILE A 141 6.30 -8.65 9.30
C ILE A 141 7.71 -8.24 9.70
N GLY A 142 8.04 -8.25 10.98
CA GLY A 142 9.36 -7.92 11.50
C GLY A 142 9.51 -6.47 11.95
N LEU A 143 8.45 -5.88 12.47
CA LEU A 143 8.52 -4.58 13.15
C LEU A 143 9.30 -4.69 14.48
N PRO A 144 9.96 -3.63 14.98
CA PRO A 144 10.82 -3.69 16.17
C PRO A 144 10.18 -4.31 17.43
N ASN A 145 8.89 -4.04 17.66
CA ASN A 145 8.16 -4.52 18.82
C ASN A 145 7.34 -5.80 18.54
N GLU A 146 7.58 -6.43 17.40
CA GLU A 146 6.80 -7.58 16.98
C GLU A 146 7.27 -8.87 17.66
N THR A 147 6.33 -9.77 17.85
CA THR A 147 6.53 -11.09 18.43
C THR A 147 5.82 -12.14 17.58
N PRO A 148 6.11 -13.44 17.72
CA PRO A 148 5.35 -14.49 17.04
C PRO A 148 3.83 -14.41 17.25
N LYS A 149 3.41 -13.90 18.41
CA LYS A 149 1.98 -13.72 18.75
C LYS A 149 1.35 -12.59 17.93
N THR A 150 2.03 -11.46 17.78
CA THR A 150 1.52 -10.31 17.02
C THR A 150 1.56 -10.56 15.51
N ILE A 151 2.57 -11.28 15.01
CA ILE A 151 2.59 -11.78 13.63
C ILE A 151 1.36 -12.64 13.34
N ARG A 152 1.04 -13.58 14.23
CA ARG A 152 -0.14 -14.43 14.09
C ARG A 152 -1.42 -13.60 14.01
N LYS A 153 -1.56 -12.57 14.85
CA LYS A 153 -2.72 -11.65 14.78
C LYS A 153 -2.80 -10.94 13.44
N THR A 154 -1.67 -10.55 12.85
CA THR A 154 -1.63 -9.94 11.53
C THR A 154 -2.10 -10.90 10.45
N ILE A 155 -1.63 -12.16 10.48
CA ILE A 155 -2.06 -13.21 9.55
C ILE A 155 -3.56 -13.52 9.72
N ASP A 156 -4.03 -13.66 10.96
CA ASP A 156 -5.43 -13.94 11.25
C ASP A 156 -6.33 -12.77 10.82
N PHE A 157 -5.87 -11.54 11.00
CA PHE A 157 -6.56 -10.35 10.52
C PHE A 157 -6.62 -10.28 9.00
N ALA A 158 -5.53 -10.58 8.31
CA ALA A 158 -5.50 -10.65 6.84
C ALA A 158 -6.53 -11.66 6.30
N LYS A 159 -6.61 -12.84 6.93
CA LYS A 159 -7.63 -13.85 6.59
C LYS A 159 -9.05 -13.34 6.85
N LYS A 160 -9.28 -12.65 7.96
CA LYS A 160 -10.59 -12.08 8.32
C LYS A 160 -11.03 -11.00 7.34
N LEU A 161 -10.11 -10.20 6.82
CA LEU A 161 -10.40 -9.13 5.85
C LEU A 161 -10.90 -9.66 4.51
N ASP A 162 -10.50 -10.89 4.16
CA ASP A 162 -10.90 -11.55 2.92
C ASP A 162 -10.62 -10.71 1.66
N CYS A 163 -9.46 -10.04 1.63
CA CYS A 163 -8.99 -9.36 0.43
C CYS A 163 -8.82 -10.35 -0.72
N THR A 164 -9.05 -9.90 -1.96
CA THR A 164 -8.80 -10.73 -3.15
C THR A 164 -7.35 -11.21 -3.20
N TYR A 165 -6.42 -10.35 -2.78
CA TYR A 165 -4.99 -10.66 -2.64
C TYR A 165 -4.47 -10.14 -1.31
N ALA A 166 -3.53 -10.87 -0.72
CA ALA A 166 -2.77 -10.42 0.45
C ALA A 166 -1.28 -10.61 0.18
N THR A 167 -0.49 -9.58 0.44
CA THR A 167 0.97 -9.63 0.30
C THR A 167 1.61 -9.33 1.63
N PHE A 168 2.57 -10.17 2.03
CA PHE A 168 3.34 -10.01 3.25
C PHE A 168 4.80 -9.72 2.90
N SER A 169 5.32 -8.61 3.40
CA SER A 169 6.71 -8.21 3.20
C SER A 169 7.44 -8.15 4.53
N ILE A 170 8.70 -8.57 4.54
CA ILE A 170 9.56 -8.35 5.71
C ILE A 170 9.85 -6.86 5.80
N THR A 171 9.72 -6.31 7.02
CA THR A 171 9.94 -4.90 7.28
C THR A 171 11.37 -4.50 6.89
N MET A 172 11.47 -3.52 5.99
CA MET A 172 12.74 -2.98 5.54
C MET A 172 12.90 -1.54 6.04
N PRO A 173 13.85 -1.29 6.94
CA PRO A 173 14.17 0.04 7.40
C PRO A 173 15.05 0.76 6.37
N PHE A 174 14.46 1.53 5.47
CA PHE A 174 15.22 2.28 4.47
C PHE A 174 15.91 3.52 5.09
N PRO A 175 17.16 3.83 4.69
CA PRO A 175 17.84 5.04 5.12
C PRO A 175 17.01 6.30 4.90
N GLY A 176 16.96 7.16 5.93
CA GLY A 176 16.21 8.42 5.89
C GLY A 176 14.79 8.35 6.46
N ASN A 177 14.29 7.17 6.86
CA ASN A 177 13.06 7.09 7.64
C ASN A 177 13.33 6.90 9.14
N LYS A 178 12.32 7.19 9.95
CA LYS A 178 12.43 7.11 11.40
C LYS A 178 12.76 5.70 11.91
N LEU A 179 12.21 4.67 11.28
CA LEU A 179 12.47 3.28 11.62
C LEU A 179 13.95 2.92 11.45
N TYR A 180 14.58 3.39 10.37
CA TYR A 180 16.00 3.18 10.12
C TYR A 180 16.87 3.82 11.21
N ASP A 181 16.61 5.10 11.53
CA ASP A 181 17.37 5.82 12.55
C ASP A 181 17.25 5.16 13.94
N GLU A 182 16.05 4.72 14.29
CA GLU A 182 15.79 3.98 15.53
C GLU A 182 16.49 2.62 15.55
N ALA A 183 16.46 1.88 14.45
CA ALA A 183 17.06 0.57 14.33
C ALA A 183 18.60 0.62 14.39
N VAL A 184 19.22 1.62 13.74
CA VAL A 184 20.66 1.87 13.81
C VAL A 184 21.06 2.23 15.26
N LYS A 185 20.34 3.17 15.87
CA LYS A 185 20.61 3.60 17.26
C LYS A 185 20.51 2.47 18.26
N SER A 186 19.61 1.53 18.03
CA SER A 186 19.38 0.36 18.90
C SER A 186 20.25 -0.84 18.54
N GLY A 187 21.15 -0.73 17.54
CA GLY A 187 22.03 -1.82 17.11
C GLY A 187 21.29 -2.99 16.44
N LEU A 188 20.07 -2.78 15.98
CA LEU A 188 19.25 -3.80 15.31
C LEU A 188 19.61 -3.98 13.83
N ILE A 189 20.37 -3.08 13.26
CA ILE A 189 20.93 -3.15 11.90
C ILE A 189 22.43 -3.08 12.02
N GLN A 190 23.12 -4.05 11.41
CA GLN A 190 24.56 -3.95 11.18
C GLN A 190 24.75 -3.22 9.84
N LEU A 191 25.32 -2.02 9.90
CA LEU A 191 25.75 -1.28 8.73
C LEU A 191 27.03 -1.92 8.20
N ASP A 192 26.88 -2.88 7.33
CA ASP A 192 27.91 -3.27 6.39
C ASP A 192 27.66 -2.50 5.07
N ASP A 193 28.69 -2.20 4.29
CA ASP A 193 28.61 -1.39 3.07
C ASP A 193 27.79 -2.05 1.94
N THR A 194 26.94 -3.02 2.23
CA THR A 194 26.17 -3.78 1.26
C THR A 194 24.74 -3.27 1.13
N TRP A 195 24.56 -2.16 0.41
CA TRP A 195 23.26 -1.62 0.00
C TRP A 195 22.38 -2.63 -0.76
N GLU A 196 22.99 -3.67 -1.31
CA GLU A 196 22.31 -4.78 -2.00
C GLU A 196 21.28 -5.51 -1.11
N LYS A 197 21.42 -5.43 0.21
CA LYS A 197 20.47 -5.99 1.17
C LYS A 197 19.18 -5.16 1.32
N PHE A 198 19.23 -3.87 0.94
CA PHE A 198 18.08 -2.97 1.03
C PHE A 198 17.22 -3.04 -0.23
N VAL A 199 16.73 -4.23 -0.55
CA VAL A 199 15.84 -4.45 -1.69
C VAL A 199 14.43 -4.69 -1.20
N TYR A 200 13.47 -3.96 -1.77
CA TYR A 200 12.06 -4.25 -1.53
C TYR A 200 11.65 -5.49 -2.34
N GLY A 201 11.21 -6.53 -1.67
CA GLY A 201 10.73 -7.74 -2.32
C GLY A 201 9.73 -8.48 -1.43
N GLY A 202 8.53 -8.69 -1.95
CA GLY A 202 7.58 -9.64 -1.38
C GLY A 202 7.89 -11.06 -1.87
N VAL A 203 7.35 -12.07 -1.21
CA VAL A 203 7.32 -13.44 -1.74
C VAL A 203 6.53 -13.41 -3.06
N GLY A 204 7.21 -13.71 -4.16
CA GLY A 204 6.60 -13.66 -5.51
C GLY A 204 7.52 -13.08 -6.59
N ALA A 205 8.49 -12.25 -6.23
CA ALA A 205 9.45 -11.64 -7.17
C ALA A 205 10.83 -12.33 -7.15
N GLY A 206 10.89 -13.64 -6.94
CA GLY A 206 12.15 -14.40 -7.07
C GLY A 206 12.81 -14.85 -5.76
N GLY A 207 12.17 -14.72 -4.62
CA GLY A 207 12.69 -15.24 -3.35
C GLY A 207 12.24 -14.46 -2.13
N ILE A 208 12.41 -15.05 -0.94
CA ILE A 208 12.22 -14.35 0.32
C ILE A 208 13.43 -13.46 0.51
N GLN A 209 13.17 -12.16 0.68
CA GLN A 209 14.19 -11.19 1.00
C GLN A 209 14.88 -11.54 2.32
N ALA A 210 16.21 -11.47 2.36
CA ALA A 210 16.96 -11.62 3.60
C ALA A 210 16.61 -10.48 4.57
N PRO A 211 16.23 -10.77 5.82
CA PRO A 211 15.92 -9.74 6.79
C PRO A 211 17.17 -8.90 7.11
N VAL A 212 17.06 -7.59 7.01
CA VAL A 212 18.10 -6.63 7.43
C VAL A 212 17.90 -6.23 8.90
N LEU A 213 16.65 -6.21 9.33
CA LEU A 213 16.24 -5.88 10.69
C LEU A 213 15.93 -7.18 11.45
N THR A 214 16.59 -7.38 12.56
CA THR A 214 16.27 -8.45 13.53
C THR A 214 16.03 -7.84 14.89
N THR A 215 15.28 -8.53 15.75
CA THR A 215 14.98 -8.06 17.10
C THR A 215 15.32 -9.14 18.11
N GLU A 216 15.28 -8.82 19.41
CA GLU A 216 15.46 -9.82 20.45
C GLU A 216 14.40 -10.94 20.39
N SER A 217 13.21 -10.65 19.89
CA SER A 217 12.09 -11.57 19.80
C SER A 217 12.01 -12.34 18.49
N LEU A 218 12.70 -11.89 17.44
CA LEU A 218 12.61 -12.42 16.08
C LEU A 218 13.98 -12.43 15.39
N ALA A 219 14.54 -13.62 15.27
CA ALA A 219 15.73 -13.83 14.43
C ALA A 219 15.38 -13.82 12.95
N ALA A 220 16.37 -13.73 12.08
CA ALA A 220 16.18 -13.78 10.62
C ALA A 220 15.40 -15.03 10.17
N SER A 221 15.73 -16.19 10.71
CA SER A 221 15.04 -17.45 10.45
C SER A 221 13.56 -17.45 10.86
N ASP A 222 13.22 -16.73 11.93
CA ASP A 222 11.83 -16.59 12.38
C ASP A 222 11.03 -15.74 11.38
N LEU A 223 11.60 -14.64 10.90
CA LEU A 223 10.98 -13.77 9.92
C LEU A 223 10.72 -14.50 8.60
N GLU A 224 11.71 -15.26 8.12
CA GLU A 224 11.53 -16.11 6.94
C GLU A 224 10.44 -17.17 7.13
N TYR A 225 10.44 -17.84 8.29
CA TYR A 225 9.43 -18.84 8.64
C TYR A 225 8.02 -18.23 8.64
N TRP A 226 7.83 -17.10 9.31
CA TRP A 226 6.52 -16.47 9.42
C TRP A 226 6.03 -15.91 8.09
N THR A 227 6.94 -15.36 7.27
CA THR A 227 6.61 -14.89 5.93
C THR A 227 6.12 -16.06 5.07
N LYS A 228 6.86 -17.19 5.04
CA LYS A 228 6.42 -18.41 4.35
C LYS A 228 5.07 -18.94 4.84
N LYS A 229 4.80 -18.82 6.13
CA LYS A 229 3.55 -19.31 6.74
C LYS A 229 2.35 -18.40 6.47
N ALA A 230 2.58 -17.13 6.13
CA ALA A 230 1.53 -16.18 5.79
C ALA A 230 0.92 -16.42 4.39
N PHE A 231 1.64 -17.13 3.53
CA PHE A 231 1.20 -17.65 2.23
C PHE A 231 0.70 -19.09 2.35
#